data_449efa794f96769072399b5d2c3427c2
#
_entry.id   449efa794f96769072399b5d2c3427c2
#
_cell.length_a   1.000
_cell.length_b   1.000
_cell.length_c   1.000
_cell.angle_alpha   90.00
_cell.angle_beta   90.00
_cell.angle_gamma   90.00
#
_symmetry.space_group_name_H-M   'P 1'
#
loop_
_entity.id
_entity.type
_entity.pdbx_description
1 polymer ?
#
loop_
_entity_poly.entity_id
_entity_poly.type
_entity_poly.pdbx_seq_one_letter_code
_entity_poly.pdbx_strand_id
1 'polypeptide(L)'
;LQTYADYFCRFIDAYKEQGIPIDMVMYQNEAYSYTPYPGCAWTATGTIRFNKEYLAPTLRQMHPEVKLYLGTFNTNRQDHVETILADTALCNCIRGMGFQWEGREILPSIRKQHPEWEYICSESECGWVVLIGRQQNIHLS
;
A
#
# COMPACT_ATOMS: atom_id res chain seq x y z
N LEU A 1 -12.81 -8.83 10.57
CA LEU A 1 -11.76 -8.76 9.52
C LEU A 1 -12.13 -9.65 8.31
N GLN A 2 -12.73 -10.83 8.53
CA GLN A 2 -13.15 -11.69 7.40
C GLN A 2 -14.14 -10.98 6.46
N THR A 3 -15.17 -10.34 7.00
CA THR A 3 -16.13 -9.56 6.21
C THR A 3 -15.46 -8.51 5.31
N TYR A 4 -14.36 -7.93 5.77
CA TYR A 4 -13.60 -6.96 4.98
C TYR A 4 -12.80 -7.63 3.87
N ALA A 5 -12.21 -8.80 4.11
CA ALA A 5 -11.57 -9.60 3.06
C ALA A 5 -12.59 -10.07 2.01
N ASP A 6 -13.78 -10.51 2.44
CA ASP A 6 -14.86 -10.89 1.54
C ASP A 6 -15.37 -9.72 0.69
N TYR A 7 -15.32 -8.49 1.24
CA TYR A 7 -15.66 -7.27 0.49
C TYR A 7 -14.70 -7.05 -0.68
N PHE A 8 -13.40 -7.29 -0.52
CA PHE A 8 -12.46 -7.24 -1.64
C PHE A 8 -12.83 -8.21 -2.75
N CYS A 9 -13.21 -9.43 -2.41
CA CYS A 9 -13.63 -10.41 -3.40
C CYS A 9 -14.90 -9.98 -4.15
N ARG A 10 -15.89 -9.46 -3.43
CA ARG A 10 -17.11 -8.93 -4.05
C ARG A 10 -16.84 -7.75 -4.98
N PHE A 11 -15.90 -6.89 -4.61
CA PHE A 11 -15.46 -5.79 -5.47
C PHE A 11 -14.83 -6.32 -6.76
N ILE A 12 -13.93 -7.29 -6.65
CA ILE A 12 -13.28 -7.93 -7.79
C ILE A 12 -14.31 -8.59 -8.71
N ASP A 13 -15.26 -9.33 -8.14
CA ASP A 13 -16.35 -9.98 -8.89
C ASP A 13 -17.18 -8.96 -9.67
N ALA A 14 -17.61 -7.89 -9.01
CA ALA A 14 -18.44 -6.86 -9.61
C ALA A 14 -17.75 -6.15 -10.79
N TYR A 15 -16.47 -5.89 -10.69
CA TYR A 15 -15.69 -5.32 -11.82
C TYR A 15 -15.48 -6.34 -12.94
N LYS A 16 -15.20 -7.59 -12.61
CA LYS A 16 -15.04 -8.67 -13.57
C LYS A 16 -16.32 -8.90 -14.39
N GLU A 17 -17.50 -8.84 -13.75
CA GLU A 17 -18.81 -8.91 -14.42
C GLU A 17 -19.02 -7.78 -15.44
N GLN A 18 -18.38 -6.64 -15.25
CA GLN A 18 -18.40 -5.51 -16.19
C GLN A 18 -17.27 -5.59 -17.25
N GLY A 19 -16.55 -6.70 -17.31
CA GLY A 19 -15.43 -6.87 -18.24
C GLY A 19 -14.16 -6.12 -17.87
N ILE A 20 -14.03 -5.69 -16.60
CA ILE A 20 -12.87 -4.97 -16.09
C ILE A 20 -12.12 -5.89 -15.11
N PRO A 21 -11.05 -6.56 -15.54
CA PRO A 21 -10.26 -7.40 -14.64
C PRO A 21 -9.48 -6.56 -13.63
N ILE A 22 -9.41 -7.04 -12.39
CA ILE A 22 -8.57 -6.47 -11.35
C ILE A 22 -7.32 -7.35 -11.24
N ASP A 23 -6.14 -6.75 -11.45
CA ASP A 23 -4.87 -7.47 -11.42
C ASP A 23 -4.23 -7.47 -10.04
N MET A 24 -4.49 -6.43 -9.23
CA MET A 24 -3.89 -6.27 -7.92
C MET A 24 -4.80 -5.52 -6.95
N VAL A 25 -4.58 -5.76 -5.67
CA VAL A 25 -5.24 -5.02 -4.59
C VAL A 25 -4.23 -4.60 -3.53
N MET A 26 -4.50 -3.46 -2.89
CA MET A 26 -3.82 -2.97 -1.70
C MET A 26 -4.87 -2.82 -0.59
N TYR A 27 -4.52 -3.18 0.64
CA TYR A 27 -5.51 -3.31 1.71
C TYR A 27 -6.09 -1.99 2.21
N GLN A 28 -5.35 -0.88 2.08
CA GLN A 28 -5.78 0.43 2.57
C GLN A 28 -5.03 1.57 1.87
N ASN A 29 -5.77 2.59 1.44
CA ASN A 29 -5.16 3.85 1.01
C ASN A 29 -4.63 4.60 2.24
N GLU A 30 -3.40 5.11 2.15
CA GLU A 30 -2.77 5.90 3.21
C GLU A 30 -2.93 5.26 4.61
N ALA A 31 -2.52 4.03 4.75
CA ALA A 31 -2.72 3.24 5.96
C ALA A 31 -2.15 3.85 7.25
N TYR A 32 -1.33 4.91 7.16
CA TYR A 32 -0.73 5.63 8.29
C TYR A 32 -1.29 7.05 8.46
N SER A 33 -2.39 7.39 7.81
CA SER A 33 -3.00 8.71 7.94
C SER A 33 -3.97 8.81 9.11
N TYR A 34 -3.78 9.84 9.94
CA TYR A 34 -4.67 10.25 11.03
C TYR A 34 -5.32 11.58 10.64
N THR A 35 -6.34 11.51 9.80
CA THR A 35 -7.00 12.67 9.23
C THR A 35 -8.22 13.09 10.05
N PRO A 36 -8.63 14.39 10.02
CA PRO A 36 -9.86 14.86 10.66
C PRO A 36 -11.15 14.45 9.92
N TYR A 37 -11.03 13.96 8.69
CA TYR A 37 -12.12 13.40 7.91
C TYR A 37 -12.09 11.86 7.96
N PRO A 38 -13.16 11.17 7.52
CA PRO A 38 -13.19 9.72 7.58
C PRO A 38 -11.97 9.07 6.92
N GLY A 39 -11.23 8.30 7.69
CA GLY A 39 -10.05 7.56 7.29
C GLY A 39 -9.92 6.27 8.11
N CYS A 40 -8.96 5.45 7.77
CA CYS A 40 -8.71 4.20 8.48
C CYS A 40 -7.21 4.01 8.67
N ALA A 41 -6.70 4.44 9.84
CA ALA A 41 -5.31 4.21 10.21
C ALA A 41 -5.13 2.80 10.75
N TRP A 42 -4.03 2.17 10.37
CA TRP A 42 -3.69 0.80 10.75
C TRP A 42 -2.41 0.77 11.58
N THR A 43 -2.42 -0.03 12.64
CA THR A 43 -1.19 -0.40 13.34
C THR A 43 -0.39 -1.42 12.53
N ALA A 44 0.90 -1.55 12.81
CA ALA A 44 1.73 -2.59 12.17
C ALA A 44 1.14 -4.00 12.41
N THR A 45 0.75 -4.31 13.65
CA THR A 45 0.11 -5.59 14.00
C THR A 45 -1.21 -5.80 13.26
N GLY A 46 -2.04 -4.76 13.14
CA GLY A 46 -3.29 -4.81 12.40
C GLY A 46 -3.07 -5.10 10.91
N THR A 47 -2.09 -4.43 10.31
CA THR A 47 -1.66 -4.66 8.93
C THR A 47 -1.21 -6.10 8.69
N ILE A 48 -0.31 -6.61 9.56
CA ILE A 48 0.17 -7.99 9.49
C ILE A 48 -1.00 -8.96 9.59
N ARG A 49 -1.79 -8.82 10.63
CA ARG A 49 -2.90 -9.74 10.90
C ARG A 49 -3.91 -9.77 9.78
N PHE A 50 -4.36 -8.61 9.31
CA PHE A 50 -5.37 -8.56 8.25
C PHE A 50 -4.89 -9.17 6.95
N ASN A 51 -3.71 -8.76 6.48
CA ASN A 51 -3.19 -9.24 5.20
C ASN A 51 -2.84 -10.73 5.25
N LYS A 52 -2.15 -11.18 6.32
CA LYS A 52 -1.67 -12.56 6.43
C LYS A 52 -2.79 -13.58 6.74
N GLU A 53 -3.68 -13.24 7.69
CA GLU A 53 -4.65 -14.20 8.23
C GLU A 53 -6.00 -14.17 7.51
N TYR A 54 -6.33 -13.07 6.83
CA TYR A 54 -7.64 -12.89 6.19
C TYR A 54 -7.53 -12.62 4.69
N LEU A 55 -6.90 -11.53 4.28
CA LEU A 55 -6.97 -11.10 2.88
C LEU A 55 -6.21 -12.05 1.95
N ALA A 56 -4.96 -12.40 2.25
CA ALA A 56 -4.18 -13.29 1.41
C ALA A 56 -4.80 -14.69 1.26
N PRO A 57 -5.27 -15.37 2.33
CA PRO A 57 -5.95 -16.65 2.19
C PRO A 57 -7.25 -16.55 1.38
N THR A 58 -8.03 -15.50 1.60
CA THR A 58 -9.30 -15.29 0.90
C THR A 58 -9.07 -15.06 -0.59
N LEU A 59 -8.11 -14.19 -0.96
CA LEU A 59 -7.74 -13.99 -2.36
C LEU A 59 -7.21 -15.27 -3.00
N ARG A 60 -6.34 -15.99 -2.33
CA ARG A 60 -5.81 -17.26 -2.85
C ARG A 60 -6.90 -18.27 -3.16
N GLN A 61 -7.95 -18.30 -2.36
CA GLN A 61 -9.09 -19.20 -2.55
C GLN A 61 -10.03 -18.74 -3.65
N MET A 62 -10.37 -17.46 -3.69
CA MET A 62 -11.43 -16.90 -4.54
C MET A 62 -10.92 -16.29 -5.84
N HIS A 63 -9.76 -15.66 -5.81
CA HIS A 63 -9.15 -14.91 -6.91
C HIS A 63 -7.62 -15.11 -6.94
N PRO A 64 -7.14 -16.34 -7.20
CA PRO A 64 -5.70 -16.64 -7.19
C PRO A 64 -4.90 -15.86 -8.24
N GLU A 65 -5.59 -15.30 -9.25
CA GLU A 65 -5.00 -14.44 -10.28
C GLU A 65 -4.69 -13.02 -9.77
N VAL A 66 -5.35 -12.57 -8.69
CA VAL A 66 -5.20 -11.22 -8.16
C VAL A 66 -4.02 -11.15 -7.20
N LYS A 67 -3.10 -10.24 -7.46
CA LYS A 67 -1.89 -10.05 -6.66
C LYS A 67 -2.20 -9.19 -5.43
N LEU A 68 -1.68 -9.59 -4.27
CA LEU A 68 -1.74 -8.78 -3.06
C LEU A 68 -0.46 -7.95 -2.93
N TYR A 69 -0.63 -6.64 -2.76
CA TYR A 69 0.43 -5.67 -2.47
C TYR A 69 0.23 -5.06 -1.10
N LEU A 70 1.32 -4.83 -0.38
CA LEU A 70 1.27 -4.03 0.85
C LEU A 70 1.10 -2.54 0.50
N GLY A 71 0.32 -1.85 1.28
CA GLY A 71 0.17 -0.40 1.15
C GLY A 71 -1.28 0.04 0.97
N THR A 72 -1.46 1.32 0.63
CA THR A 72 -0.36 2.24 0.25
C THR A 72 0.36 2.81 1.47
N PHE A 73 1.69 2.78 1.47
CA PHE A 73 2.47 3.40 2.53
C PHE A 73 2.70 4.89 2.25
N ASN A 74 2.25 5.73 3.17
CA ASN A 74 2.34 7.18 3.11
C ASN A 74 3.19 7.76 4.26
N THR A 75 4.13 6.99 4.79
CA THR A 75 4.99 7.37 5.91
C THR A 75 6.45 7.04 5.64
N ASN A 76 7.35 7.86 6.18
CA ASN A 76 8.79 7.60 6.25
C ASN A 76 9.21 6.93 7.58
N ARG A 77 8.25 6.53 8.42
CA ARG A 77 8.49 5.80 9.67
C ARG A 77 9.05 4.42 9.39
N GLN A 78 10.36 4.35 9.29
CA GLN A 78 11.07 3.11 8.98
C GLN A 78 10.80 2.03 10.03
N ASP A 79 10.75 2.39 11.32
CA ASP A 79 10.43 1.49 12.43
C ASP A 79 9.06 0.79 12.26
N HIS A 80 8.06 1.53 11.80
CA HIS A 80 6.72 0.98 11.55
C HIS A 80 6.74 -0.02 10.39
N VAL A 81 7.38 0.34 9.30
CA VAL A 81 7.44 -0.51 8.10
C VAL A 81 8.33 -1.74 8.34
N GLU A 82 9.48 -1.59 9.00
CA GLU A 82 10.35 -2.72 9.38
C GLU A 82 9.63 -3.71 10.29
N THR A 83 8.80 -3.22 11.22
CA THR A 83 7.97 -4.10 12.06
C THR A 83 7.03 -4.96 11.21
N ILE A 84 6.43 -4.40 10.17
CA ILE A 84 5.56 -5.14 9.24
C ILE A 84 6.38 -6.16 8.44
N LEU A 85 7.51 -5.74 7.89
CA LEU A 85 8.35 -6.56 7.02
C LEU A 85 9.14 -7.64 7.76
N ALA A 86 9.26 -7.55 9.08
CA ALA A 86 9.84 -8.60 9.91
C ALA A 86 8.99 -9.89 9.93
N ASP A 87 7.71 -9.82 9.58
CA ASP A 87 6.85 -10.99 9.46
C ASP A 87 7.07 -11.68 8.10
N THR A 88 7.95 -12.67 8.07
CA THR A 88 8.30 -13.40 6.85
C THR A 88 7.12 -14.15 6.24
N ALA A 89 6.18 -14.62 7.06
CA ALA A 89 4.98 -15.31 6.56
C ALA A 89 4.07 -14.35 5.81
N LEU A 90 3.95 -13.09 6.26
CA LEU A 90 3.29 -12.03 5.51
C LEU A 90 4.03 -11.76 4.20
N CYS A 91 5.34 -11.54 4.24
CA CYS A 91 6.14 -11.22 3.06
C CYS A 91 6.02 -12.29 1.96
N ASN A 92 5.90 -13.56 2.33
CA ASN A 92 5.68 -14.66 1.39
C ASN A 92 4.30 -14.64 0.68
N CYS A 93 3.35 -13.86 1.19
CA CYS A 93 2.03 -13.69 0.57
C CYS A 93 1.97 -12.46 -0.34
N ILE A 94 3.00 -11.63 -0.34
CA ILE A 94 3.01 -10.31 -0.98
C ILE A 94 3.79 -10.35 -2.29
N ARG A 95 3.24 -9.70 -3.32
CA ARG A 95 3.88 -9.55 -4.62
C ARG A 95 4.64 -8.25 -4.78
N GLY A 96 4.27 -7.24 -4.02
CA GLY A 96 4.88 -5.93 -4.12
C GLY A 96 4.38 -4.94 -3.08
N MET A 97 4.71 -3.69 -3.26
CA MET A 97 4.39 -2.60 -2.35
C MET A 97 3.91 -1.36 -3.10
N GLY A 98 2.82 -0.76 -2.61
CA GLY A 98 2.37 0.57 -3.00
C GLY A 98 2.81 1.63 -2.01
N PHE A 99 3.24 2.78 -2.53
CA PHE A 99 3.68 3.90 -1.72
C PHE A 99 3.19 5.24 -2.28
N GLN A 100 3.14 6.24 -1.39
CA GLN A 100 2.70 7.61 -1.64
C GLN A 100 3.54 8.55 -0.78
N TRP A 101 3.61 9.82 -1.18
CA TRP A 101 4.19 10.92 -0.39
C TRP A 101 5.57 10.55 0.21
N GLU A 102 5.70 10.70 1.54
CA GLU A 102 6.93 10.37 2.26
C GLU A 102 7.30 8.87 2.21
N GLY A 103 6.34 8.01 1.88
CA GLY A 103 6.60 6.57 1.72
C GLY A 103 7.70 6.25 0.72
N ARG A 104 7.94 7.12 -0.26
CA ARG A 104 9.06 6.99 -1.20
C ARG A 104 10.45 7.06 -0.55
N GLU A 105 10.58 7.68 0.61
CA GLU A 105 11.87 7.85 1.30
C GLU A 105 12.42 6.53 1.85
N ILE A 106 11.53 5.60 2.22
CA ILE A 106 11.90 4.27 2.72
C ILE A 106 12.11 3.24 1.60
N LEU A 107 11.67 3.55 0.37
CA LEU A 107 11.71 2.65 -0.76
C LEU A 107 13.10 2.07 -1.07
N PRO A 108 14.21 2.84 -1.06
CA PRO A 108 15.54 2.30 -1.33
C PRO A 108 15.94 1.18 -0.36
N SER A 109 15.60 1.32 0.93
CA SER A 109 15.87 0.32 1.95
C SER A 109 15.07 -0.96 1.72
N ILE A 110 13.77 -0.82 1.43
CA ILE A 110 12.87 -1.96 1.20
C ILE A 110 13.26 -2.70 -0.08
N ARG A 111 13.54 -1.98 -1.16
CA ARG A 111 13.95 -2.57 -2.44
C ARG A 111 15.24 -3.38 -2.31
N LYS A 112 16.14 -2.98 -1.42
CA LYS A 112 17.37 -3.74 -1.14
C LYS A 112 17.08 -5.06 -0.43
N GLN A 113 16.05 -5.09 0.43
CA GLN A 113 15.65 -6.28 1.18
C GLN A 113 14.78 -7.23 0.34
N HIS A 114 13.94 -6.67 -0.53
CA HIS A 114 12.99 -7.39 -1.38
C HIS A 114 13.14 -7.01 -2.85
N PRO A 115 14.28 -7.32 -3.49
CA PRO A 115 14.52 -6.95 -4.89
C PRO A 115 13.58 -7.62 -5.88
N GLU A 116 12.94 -8.73 -5.46
CA GLU A 116 11.97 -9.50 -6.24
C GLU A 116 10.56 -8.87 -6.27
N TRP A 117 10.28 -7.90 -5.41
CA TRP A 117 8.97 -7.26 -5.34
C TRP A 117 8.78 -6.22 -6.44
N GLU A 118 7.53 -6.05 -6.82
CA GLU A 118 7.08 -4.96 -7.68
C GLU A 118 6.76 -3.72 -6.82
N TYR A 119 7.14 -2.53 -7.28
CA TYR A 119 6.98 -1.28 -6.52
C TYR A 119 6.17 -0.28 -7.34
N ILE A 120 5.10 0.26 -6.74
CA ILE A 120 4.15 1.14 -7.40
C ILE A 120 3.99 2.43 -6.61
N CYS A 121 4.25 3.57 -7.26
CA CYS A 121 3.82 4.87 -6.76
C CYS A 121 2.37 5.07 -7.21
N SER A 122 1.43 4.96 -6.29
CA SER A 122 0.00 5.08 -6.61
C SER A 122 -0.48 6.53 -6.62
N GLU A 123 0.23 7.41 -5.90
CA GLU A 123 -0.15 8.81 -5.76
C GLU A 123 1.06 9.68 -5.47
N SER A 124 1.15 10.83 -6.14
CA SER A 124 2.19 11.84 -5.90
C SER A 124 1.69 13.21 -6.33
N GLU A 125 2.20 14.26 -5.68
CA GLU A 125 1.98 15.62 -6.16
C GLU A 125 2.76 15.89 -7.45
N CYS A 126 2.09 16.48 -8.42
CA CYS A 126 2.75 17.07 -9.58
C CYS A 126 2.46 18.59 -9.60
N GLY A 127 3.50 19.39 -9.68
CA GLY A 127 3.42 20.80 -10.01
C GLY A 127 3.44 21.81 -8.86
N TRP A 128 2.78 21.58 -7.76
CA TRP A 128 2.68 22.58 -6.67
C TRP A 128 4.01 22.81 -5.94
N VAL A 129 4.70 21.76 -5.62
CA VAL A 129 6.02 21.81 -4.95
C VAL A 129 7.09 22.45 -5.85
N VAL A 130 6.99 22.23 -7.16
CA VAL A 130 7.92 22.83 -8.14
C VAL A 130 7.74 24.33 -8.22
N LEU A 131 6.49 24.83 -8.14
CA LEU A 131 6.21 26.26 -8.17
C LEU A 131 6.69 26.98 -6.89
N ILE A 132 6.52 26.38 -5.72
CA ILE A 132 7.01 26.93 -4.45
C ILE A 132 8.55 26.97 -4.46
N GLY A 133 9.22 25.92 -4.91
CA GLY A 133 10.69 25.91 -5.00
C GLY A 133 11.25 26.96 -5.95
N ARG A 134 10.57 27.26 -7.04
CA ARG A 134 10.95 28.35 -7.97
C ARG A 134 10.75 29.73 -7.37
N GLN A 135 9.69 29.95 -6.59
CA GLN A 135 9.47 31.23 -5.92
C GLN A 135 10.48 31.50 -4.82
N GLN A 136 10.91 30.49 -4.08
CA GLN A 136 11.97 30.66 -3.07
C GLN A 136 13.33 30.99 -3.66
N ASN A 137 13.63 30.49 -4.85
CA ASN A 137 14.90 30.81 -5.53
C ASN A 137 14.92 32.22 -6.18
N ILE A 138 13.78 32.88 -6.31
CA ILE A 138 13.69 34.25 -6.84
C ILE A 138 13.94 35.31 -5.75
N HIS A 139 13.83 34.95 -4.47
CA HIS A 139 14.05 35.86 -3.35
C HIS A 139 15.44 35.76 -2.71
N LEU A 140 16.37 34.97 -3.27
CA LEU A 140 17.74 34.79 -2.76
C LEU A 140 18.79 35.30 -3.72
N SER A 141 18.45 36.19 -4.63
CA SER A 141 19.37 36.88 -5.53
C SER A 141 19.39 38.39 -5.29
#